data_d42d7aa3e7cfab4df8792f1d244de119
#
_entry.id   d42d7aa3e7cfab4df8792f1d244de119
#
_cell.length_a   1.000
_cell.length_b   1.000
_cell.length_c   1.000
_cell.angle_alpha   90.00
_cell.angle_beta   90.00
_cell.angle_gamma   90.00
#
_symmetry.space_group_name_H-M   'P 1'
#
loop_
_entity.id
_entity.type
_entity.pdbx_description
1 polymer ?
#
loop_
_entity_poly.entity_id
_entity_poly.type
_entity_poly.pdbx_seq_one_letter_code
_entity_poly.pdbx_strand_id
1 'polypeptide(L)'
;VEAAAQAGYYSLPKESGSPDSSGPGYIPPVKVTWYADCSTLCITVKTFAHEATERDRNVIWQAIAQYPDAENLVFDISSNSGGDDYYWMANIVAPFGEDQAVGLRMYYRDSPRNRLYVDAIVDVFSDESLPLEEVEAPAAWAEELGLDSVVVHDLRIEGVPKVQSNARRWVLVNGVVYSGAEAFACFCKANGWATVIGTHTAGDVVTFDPALLLLPT
;
A
#
# COMPACT_ATOMS: atom_id res chain seq x y z
N VAL A 1 7.15 -16.37 10.17
CA VAL A 1 6.31 -16.07 11.34
C VAL A 1 6.18 -17.30 12.21
N GLU A 2 5.83 -18.49 11.67
CA GLU A 2 5.78 -19.75 12.45
C GLU A 2 7.13 -20.14 13.04
N ALA A 3 8.22 -20.01 12.29
CA ALA A 3 9.57 -20.32 12.79
C ALA A 3 10.01 -19.37 13.92
N ALA A 4 9.58 -18.10 13.88
CA ALA A 4 9.85 -17.14 14.94
C ALA A 4 8.99 -17.38 16.19
N ALA A 5 7.75 -17.84 15.99
CA ALA A 5 6.88 -18.27 17.09
C ALA A 5 7.41 -19.54 17.80
N GLN A 6 7.99 -20.48 17.04
CA GLN A 6 8.64 -21.68 17.58
C GLN A 6 9.95 -21.37 18.32
N ALA A 7 10.62 -20.26 17.99
CA ALA A 7 11.84 -19.82 18.68
C ALA A 7 11.56 -19.01 19.96
N GLY A 8 10.31 -18.85 20.37
CA GLY A 8 9.92 -18.13 21.59
C GLY A 8 10.01 -16.61 21.52
N TYR A 9 10.30 -16.06 20.33
CA TYR A 9 10.39 -14.61 20.12
C TYR A 9 9.03 -13.95 19.83
N TYR A 10 7.98 -14.74 19.59
CA TYR A 10 6.61 -14.26 19.39
C TYR A 10 5.60 -15.19 20.03
N SER A 11 4.97 -14.74 21.09
CA SER A 11 3.67 -15.27 21.48
C SER A 11 2.63 -14.41 20.74
N LEU A 12 1.99 -14.99 19.71
CA LEU A 12 0.79 -14.37 19.13
C LEU A 12 -0.20 -14.17 20.27
N PRO A 13 -0.76 -12.96 20.47
CA PRO A 13 -1.84 -12.78 21.42
C PRO A 13 -2.95 -13.75 21.03
N LYS A 14 -3.37 -14.62 21.95
CA LYS A 14 -4.61 -15.39 21.75
C LYS A 14 -5.73 -14.39 21.59
N GLU A 15 -6.35 -14.34 20.42
CA GLU A 15 -7.53 -13.54 20.20
C GLU A 15 -8.57 -13.95 21.23
N SER A 16 -8.79 -13.10 22.23
CA SER A 16 -9.98 -13.17 23.06
C SER A 16 -11.13 -12.82 22.14
N GLY A 17 -11.98 -13.79 21.83
CA GLY A 17 -13.07 -13.67 20.89
C GLY A 17 -13.95 -12.45 21.18
N SER A 18 -13.86 -11.46 20.32
CA SER A 18 -14.87 -10.44 20.16
C SER A 18 -16.02 -11.01 19.33
N PRO A 19 -17.27 -10.60 19.57
CA PRO A 19 -18.41 -11.10 18.84
C PRO A 19 -18.21 -10.85 17.34
N ASP A 20 -18.57 -11.86 16.59
CA ASP A 20 -18.50 -11.96 15.13
C ASP A 20 -19.00 -10.70 14.43
N SER A 21 -18.06 -9.83 14.05
CA SER A 21 -18.31 -8.61 13.28
C SER A 21 -18.09 -8.84 11.77
N SER A 22 -18.16 -10.09 11.32
CA SER A 22 -17.90 -10.53 9.95
C SER A 22 -19.11 -10.44 9.01
N GLY A 23 -20.01 -9.46 9.21
CA GLY A 23 -21.07 -9.19 8.25
C GLY A 23 -20.55 -8.67 6.91
N PRO A 24 -21.29 -8.86 5.80
CA PRO A 24 -20.94 -8.24 4.52
C PRO A 24 -20.73 -6.73 4.68
N GLY A 25 -19.55 -6.23 4.27
CA GLY A 25 -19.21 -4.80 4.39
C GLY A 25 -18.52 -4.40 5.70
N TYR A 26 -18.19 -5.34 6.60
CA TYR A 26 -17.41 -5.01 7.78
C TYR A 26 -15.96 -4.69 7.40
N ILE A 27 -15.53 -3.47 7.74
CA ILE A 27 -14.15 -3.01 7.58
C ILE A 27 -13.48 -3.00 8.96
N PRO A 28 -12.53 -3.92 9.23
CA PRO A 28 -11.86 -4.00 10.52
C PRO A 28 -11.08 -2.72 10.82
N PRO A 29 -11.10 -2.25 12.07
CA PRO A 29 -10.31 -1.07 12.45
C PRO A 29 -8.81 -1.39 12.49
N VAL A 30 -8.00 -0.33 12.38
CA VAL A 30 -6.57 -0.39 12.68
C VAL A 30 -6.36 -0.77 14.14
N LYS A 31 -5.45 -1.69 14.39
CA LYS A 31 -5.04 -2.08 15.74
C LYS A 31 -3.66 -1.51 16.03
N VAL A 32 -3.53 -0.81 17.15
CA VAL A 32 -2.26 -0.25 17.64
C VAL A 32 -1.81 -1.04 18.85
N THR A 33 -0.56 -1.47 18.87
CA THR A 33 0.04 -2.22 19.99
C THR A 33 1.42 -1.64 20.28
N TRP A 34 1.66 -1.30 21.55
CA TRP A 34 2.98 -0.90 22.03
C TRP A 34 3.66 -2.03 22.80
N TYR A 35 4.87 -2.35 22.39
CA TYR A 35 5.74 -3.34 23.04
C TYR A 35 6.88 -2.61 23.75
N ALA A 36 6.71 -2.35 25.04
CA ALA A 36 7.62 -1.52 25.82
C ALA A 36 9.01 -2.16 26.02
N ASP A 37 9.07 -3.47 26.09
CA ASP A 37 10.29 -4.26 26.29
C ASP A 37 11.29 -4.16 25.12
N CYS A 38 10.80 -3.83 23.93
CA CYS A 38 11.61 -3.65 22.73
C CYS A 38 11.37 -2.32 22.00
N SER A 39 10.78 -1.32 22.68
CA SER A 39 10.50 0.02 22.15
C SER A 39 9.88 -0.02 20.74
N THR A 40 8.88 -0.90 20.56
CA THR A 40 8.27 -1.16 19.25
C THR A 40 6.81 -0.77 19.24
N LEU A 41 6.46 0.12 18.30
CA LEU A 41 5.08 0.44 17.93
C LEU A 41 4.66 -0.43 16.74
N CYS A 42 3.65 -1.27 16.93
CA CYS A 42 3.07 -2.10 15.87
C CYS A 42 1.67 -1.59 15.50
N ILE A 43 1.48 -1.30 14.23
CA ILE A 43 0.22 -0.85 13.64
C ILE A 43 -0.24 -1.92 12.66
N THR A 44 -1.30 -2.67 13.03
CA THR A 44 -1.87 -3.72 12.18
C THR A 44 -2.99 -3.13 11.33
N VAL A 45 -2.85 -3.25 10.00
CA VAL A 45 -3.80 -2.76 9.01
C VAL A 45 -4.28 -3.92 8.16
N LYS A 46 -5.52 -4.35 8.37
CA LYS A 46 -6.08 -5.57 7.74
C LYS A 46 -6.67 -5.35 6.35
N THR A 47 -6.87 -4.10 5.94
CA THR A 47 -7.40 -3.75 4.61
C THR A 47 -7.01 -2.32 4.26
N PHE A 48 -6.90 -2.05 2.97
CA PHE A 48 -6.75 -0.70 2.42
C PHE A 48 -8.05 -0.20 1.81
N ALA A 49 -9.19 -0.55 2.42
CA ALA A 49 -10.49 -0.10 1.94
C ALA A 49 -10.56 1.44 1.89
N HIS A 50 -11.02 1.98 0.75
CA HIS A 50 -11.13 3.42 0.52
C HIS A 50 -11.95 4.11 1.62
N GLU A 51 -13.06 3.53 2.01
CA GLU A 51 -13.99 4.08 3.02
C GLU A 51 -13.38 4.16 4.43
N ALA A 52 -12.29 3.43 4.67
CA ALA A 52 -11.58 3.47 5.95
C ALA A 52 -10.48 4.54 5.99
N THR A 53 -10.11 5.12 4.85
CA THR A 53 -8.93 5.98 4.72
C THR A 53 -8.91 7.12 5.75
N GLU A 54 -9.95 7.90 5.85
CA GLU A 54 -9.98 9.04 6.79
C GLU A 54 -10.05 8.63 8.26
N ARG A 55 -10.83 7.58 8.55
CA ARG A 55 -10.94 7.03 9.90
C ARG A 55 -9.59 6.57 10.41
N ASP A 56 -8.90 5.77 9.61
CA ASP A 56 -7.68 5.10 9.99
C ASP A 56 -6.48 6.05 9.99
N ARG A 57 -6.50 7.09 9.14
CA ARG A 57 -5.49 8.15 9.11
C ARG A 57 -5.26 8.75 10.48
N ASN A 58 -6.34 9.16 11.12
CA ASN A 58 -6.25 9.79 12.44
C ASN A 58 -5.68 8.83 13.49
N VAL A 59 -6.07 7.56 13.44
CA VAL A 59 -5.58 6.53 14.38
C VAL A 59 -4.09 6.30 14.18
N ILE A 60 -3.64 6.13 12.93
CA ILE A 60 -2.24 5.88 12.59
C ILE A 60 -1.36 7.06 13.00
N TRP A 61 -1.74 8.28 12.60
CA TRP A 61 -0.94 9.48 12.89
C TRP A 61 -0.87 9.79 14.38
N GLN A 62 -1.97 9.65 15.11
CA GLN A 62 -2.00 9.81 16.56
C GLN A 62 -1.14 8.74 17.26
N ALA A 63 -1.20 7.50 16.82
CA ALA A 63 -0.39 6.44 17.38
C ALA A 63 1.11 6.74 17.23
N ILE A 64 1.56 7.14 16.05
CA ILE A 64 2.97 7.48 15.82
C ILE A 64 3.38 8.70 16.68
N ALA A 65 2.54 9.74 16.74
CA ALA A 65 2.82 10.92 17.55
C ALA A 65 2.86 10.64 19.06
N GLN A 66 2.12 9.64 19.54
CA GLN A 66 2.09 9.24 20.94
C GLN A 66 3.37 8.52 21.38
N TYR A 67 4.09 7.90 20.45
CA TYR A 67 5.31 7.14 20.73
C TYR A 67 6.52 7.70 19.95
N PRO A 68 6.93 8.95 20.21
CA PRO A 68 8.01 9.61 19.47
C PRO A 68 9.37 8.94 19.67
N ASP A 69 9.56 8.26 20.81
CA ASP A 69 10.78 7.56 21.19
C ASP A 69 10.78 6.08 20.77
N ALA A 70 9.81 5.65 19.94
CA ALA A 70 9.82 4.31 19.41
C ALA A 70 11.11 4.06 18.60
N GLU A 71 11.81 2.97 18.91
CA GLU A 71 12.98 2.55 18.11
C GLU A 71 12.58 1.82 16.84
N ASN A 72 11.43 1.15 16.88
CA ASN A 72 10.88 0.41 15.76
C ASN A 72 9.41 0.76 15.54
N LEU A 73 9.06 1.00 14.29
CA LEU A 73 7.70 1.18 13.81
C LEU A 73 7.39 0.05 12.83
N VAL A 74 6.45 -0.79 13.19
CA VAL A 74 6.05 -1.97 12.42
C VAL A 74 4.67 -1.73 11.83
N PHE A 75 4.55 -1.83 10.51
CA PHE A 75 3.26 -1.93 9.83
C PHE A 75 2.99 -3.40 9.53
N ASP A 76 2.06 -3.99 10.26
CA ASP A 76 1.66 -5.38 10.05
C ASP A 76 0.49 -5.41 9.06
N ILE A 77 0.80 -5.79 7.82
CA ILE A 77 -0.16 -5.99 6.74
C ILE A 77 -0.33 -7.48 6.38
N SER A 78 0.13 -8.38 7.23
CA SER A 78 0.13 -9.82 6.95
C SER A 78 -1.25 -10.44 6.74
N SER A 79 -2.33 -9.72 7.07
CA SER A 79 -3.72 -10.14 6.82
C SER A 79 -4.44 -9.24 5.81
N ASN A 80 -3.69 -8.42 5.07
CA ASN A 80 -4.24 -7.42 4.17
C ASN A 80 -4.21 -7.91 2.72
N SER A 81 -5.37 -8.08 2.12
CA SER A 81 -5.52 -8.49 0.73
C SER A 81 -5.58 -7.33 -0.27
N GLY A 82 -5.27 -6.11 0.18
CA GLY A 82 -5.24 -4.93 -0.69
C GLY A 82 -6.39 -3.96 -0.46
N GLY A 83 -6.71 -3.24 -1.50
CA GLY A 83 -7.68 -2.16 -1.56
C GLY A 83 -7.12 -0.98 -2.35
N ASP A 84 -7.43 0.23 -1.93
CA ASP A 84 -7.03 1.46 -2.58
C ASP A 84 -5.57 1.83 -2.28
N ASP A 85 -4.78 2.06 -3.32
CA ASP A 85 -3.39 2.50 -3.19
C ASP A 85 -3.27 3.88 -2.51
N TYR A 86 -4.25 4.75 -2.69
CA TYR A 86 -4.30 6.03 -1.99
C TYR A 86 -4.30 5.86 -0.47
N TYR A 87 -4.88 4.76 0.05
CA TYR A 87 -4.90 4.50 1.49
C TYR A 87 -3.49 4.48 2.09
N TRP A 88 -2.59 3.65 1.57
CA TRP A 88 -1.25 3.53 2.13
C TRP A 88 -0.37 4.73 1.81
N MET A 89 -0.55 5.35 0.65
CA MET A 89 0.15 6.57 0.27
C MET A 89 -0.16 7.70 1.25
N ALA A 90 -1.45 7.98 1.49
CA ALA A 90 -1.90 9.09 2.32
C ALA A 90 -1.78 8.83 3.83
N ASN A 91 -2.03 7.59 4.29
CA ASN A 91 -2.10 7.30 5.71
C ASN A 91 -0.76 6.85 6.30
N ILE A 92 0.06 6.15 5.51
CA ILE A 92 1.28 5.50 6.00
C ILE A 92 2.53 6.26 5.55
N VAL A 93 2.66 6.62 4.27
CA VAL A 93 3.89 7.22 3.74
C VAL A 93 3.89 8.74 3.84
N ALA A 94 2.85 9.41 3.36
CA ALA A 94 2.76 10.87 3.31
C ALA A 94 3.05 11.59 4.64
N PRO A 95 2.61 11.08 5.82
CA PRO A 95 2.82 11.77 7.08
C PRO A 95 4.29 11.94 7.48
N PHE A 96 5.21 11.20 6.87
CA PHE A 96 6.66 11.34 7.11
C PHE A 96 7.32 12.45 6.26
N GLY A 97 6.55 13.16 5.43
CA GLY A 97 7.03 14.31 4.68
C GLY A 97 7.85 13.96 3.43
N GLU A 98 7.68 12.76 2.90
CA GLU A 98 8.34 12.35 1.66
C GLU A 98 7.62 12.98 0.46
N ASP A 99 8.01 14.22 0.12
CA ASP A 99 7.43 14.98 -0.98
C ASP A 99 7.71 14.33 -2.33
N GLN A 100 6.66 14.17 -3.12
CA GLN A 100 6.70 13.78 -4.53
C GLN A 100 7.37 12.43 -4.83
N ALA A 101 7.49 11.56 -3.84
CA ALA A 101 7.87 10.18 -4.12
C ALA A 101 6.83 9.56 -5.06
N VAL A 102 7.29 8.86 -6.09
CA VAL A 102 6.40 8.05 -6.92
C VAL A 102 5.99 6.84 -6.10
N GLY A 103 4.72 6.81 -5.69
CA GLY A 103 4.16 5.69 -4.95
C GLY A 103 3.99 4.48 -5.86
N LEU A 104 3.41 4.71 -7.03
CA LEU A 104 3.20 3.70 -8.04
C LEU A 104 3.41 4.31 -9.43
N ARG A 105 4.17 3.63 -10.28
CA ARG A 105 4.31 3.98 -11.69
C ARG A 105 3.65 2.91 -12.53
N MET A 106 2.65 3.31 -13.34
CA MET A 106 1.93 2.44 -14.23
C MET A 106 2.37 2.68 -15.67
N TYR A 107 2.60 1.60 -16.39
CA TYR A 107 2.96 1.63 -17.80
C TYR A 107 1.83 1.02 -18.62
N TYR A 108 1.38 1.73 -19.61
CA TYR A 108 0.32 1.29 -20.49
C TYR A 108 0.86 1.16 -21.90
N ARG A 109 0.46 0.10 -22.60
CA ARG A 109 0.68 0.01 -24.04
C ARG A 109 0.01 1.21 -24.71
N ASP A 110 0.76 1.96 -25.52
CA ASP A 110 0.18 3.08 -26.25
C ASP A 110 -0.87 2.61 -27.26
N SER A 111 -2.09 3.00 -27.02
CA SER A 111 -3.22 2.77 -27.90
C SER A 111 -4.31 3.80 -27.61
N PRO A 112 -5.14 4.18 -28.62
CA PRO A 112 -6.23 5.12 -28.38
C PRO A 112 -7.16 4.69 -27.25
N ARG A 113 -7.37 3.39 -27.09
CA ARG A 113 -8.20 2.82 -26.03
C ARG A 113 -7.58 2.99 -24.65
N ASN A 114 -6.29 2.69 -24.51
CA ASN A 114 -5.60 2.83 -23.21
C ASN A 114 -5.48 4.30 -22.82
N ARG A 115 -5.26 5.21 -23.80
CA ARG A 115 -5.28 6.65 -23.53
C ARG A 115 -6.63 7.09 -22.97
N LEU A 116 -7.74 6.71 -23.60
CA LEU A 116 -9.10 7.00 -23.09
C LEU A 116 -9.36 6.40 -21.70
N TYR A 117 -8.84 5.21 -21.44
CA TYR A 117 -8.99 4.56 -20.15
C TYR A 117 -8.23 5.32 -19.05
N VAL A 118 -6.97 5.69 -19.30
CA VAL A 118 -6.16 6.43 -18.33
C VAL A 118 -6.73 7.83 -18.11
N ASP A 119 -7.17 8.53 -19.16
CA ASP A 119 -7.85 9.83 -19.06
C ASP A 119 -9.09 9.71 -18.15
N ALA A 120 -9.89 8.66 -18.34
CA ALA A 120 -11.09 8.44 -17.52
C ALA A 120 -10.77 8.12 -16.05
N ILE A 121 -9.67 7.40 -15.76
CA ILE A 121 -9.22 7.14 -14.38
C ILE A 121 -8.71 8.42 -13.74
N VAL A 122 -7.92 9.20 -14.45
CA VAL A 122 -7.37 10.46 -13.95
C VAL A 122 -8.51 11.42 -13.62
N ASP A 123 -9.54 11.53 -14.47
CA ASP A 123 -10.71 12.37 -14.21
C ASP A 123 -11.51 11.95 -12.96
N VAL A 124 -11.51 10.67 -12.60
CA VAL A 124 -12.24 10.17 -11.42
C VAL A 124 -11.47 10.41 -10.12
N PHE A 125 -10.13 10.35 -10.15
CA PHE A 125 -9.30 10.37 -8.94
C PHE A 125 -8.52 11.67 -8.72
N SER A 126 -8.51 12.61 -9.66
CA SER A 126 -7.84 13.89 -9.49
C SER A 126 -8.60 15.03 -10.18
N ASP A 127 -8.74 16.16 -9.47
CA ASP A 127 -9.22 17.42 -10.06
C ASP A 127 -8.23 18.03 -11.08
N GLU A 128 -7.06 17.44 -11.25
CA GLU A 128 -6.02 17.86 -12.19
C GLU A 128 -5.68 16.69 -13.12
N SER A 129 -5.96 16.85 -14.40
CA SER A 129 -5.48 15.93 -15.43
C SER A 129 -3.96 15.92 -15.44
N LEU A 130 -3.36 14.89 -14.88
CA LEU A 130 -1.92 14.68 -14.98
C LEU A 130 -1.58 14.33 -16.42
N PRO A 131 -0.65 15.06 -17.07
CA PRO A 131 -0.29 14.76 -18.44
C PRO A 131 0.29 13.35 -18.52
N LEU A 132 -0.27 12.54 -19.43
CA LEU A 132 0.33 11.26 -19.78
C LEU A 132 1.64 11.51 -20.50
N GLU A 133 2.70 10.95 -19.98
CA GLU A 133 4.01 11.03 -20.60
C GLU A 133 4.23 9.79 -21.48
N GLU A 134 4.53 10.01 -22.76
CA GLU A 134 5.00 8.96 -23.64
C GLU A 134 6.51 8.81 -23.45
N VAL A 135 6.93 7.61 -23.10
CA VAL A 135 8.34 7.29 -22.88
C VAL A 135 8.73 6.07 -23.71
N GLU A 136 10.02 5.95 -23.98
CA GLU A 136 10.57 4.75 -24.60
C GLU A 136 10.26 3.52 -23.74
N ALA A 137 9.81 2.44 -24.36
CA ALA A 137 9.52 1.20 -23.65
C ALA A 137 10.79 0.63 -23.04
N PRO A 138 10.74 0.02 -21.84
CA PRO A 138 11.87 -0.72 -21.31
C PRO A 138 12.39 -1.72 -22.34
N ALA A 139 13.73 -1.82 -22.51
CA ALA A 139 14.34 -2.62 -23.56
C ALA A 139 13.84 -4.08 -23.60
N ALA A 140 13.61 -4.69 -22.43
CA ALA A 140 13.05 -6.03 -22.33
C ALA A 140 11.64 -6.12 -22.95
N TRP A 141 10.82 -5.07 -22.84
CA TRP A 141 9.47 -5.05 -23.40
C TRP A 141 9.46 -4.75 -24.89
N ALA A 142 10.40 -3.90 -25.36
CA ALA A 142 10.58 -3.66 -26.79
C ALA A 142 10.95 -4.96 -27.51
N GLU A 143 11.82 -5.77 -26.92
CA GLU A 143 12.25 -7.05 -27.45
C GLU A 143 11.13 -8.13 -27.38
N GLU A 144 10.51 -8.29 -26.19
CA GLU A 144 9.54 -9.37 -25.95
C GLU A 144 8.15 -9.07 -26.53
N LEU A 145 7.68 -7.83 -26.42
CA LEU A 145 6.32 -7.43 -26.76
C LEU A 145 6.23 -6.61 -28.05
N GLY A 146 7.37 -6.24 -28.65
CA GLY A 146 7.41 -5.40 -29.83
C GLY A 146 6.83 -4.00 -29.60
N LEU A 147 7.12 -3.41 -28.44
CA LEU A 147 6.64 -2.08 -28.06
C LEU A 147 7.79 -1.09 -28.15
N ASP A 148 7.65 -0.07 -29.02
CA ASP A 148 8.62 1.02 -29.15
C ASP A 148 8.41 2.11 -28.08
N SER A 149 7.16 2.36 -27.70
CA SER A 149 6.79 3.34 -26.67
C SER A 149 5.68 2.83 -25.75
N VAL A 150 5.60 3.42 -24.57
CA VAL A 150 4.55 3.20 -23.57
C VAL A 150 4.09 4.53 -23.01
N VAL A 151 2.87 4.57 -22.53
CA VAL A 151 2.32 5.71 -21.79
C VAL A 151 2.50 5.46 -20.31
N VAL A 152 3.03 6.44 -19.59
CA VAL A 152 3.31 6.35 -18.16
C VAL A 152 2.34 7.23 -17.39
N HIS A 153 1.87 6.68 -16.28
CA HIS A 153 1.11 7.41 -15.28
C HIS A 153 1.73 7.18 -13.90
N ASP A 154 2.10 8.27 -13.22
CA ASP A 154 2.68 8.24 -11.89
C ASP A 154 1.65 8.65 -10.84
N LEU A 155 1.31 7.75 -9.94
CA LEU A 155 0.65 8.11 -8.69
C LEU A 155 1.70 8.63 -7.71
N ARG A 156 1.65 9.93 -7.44
CA ARG A 156 2.63 10.60 -6.57
C ARG A 156 2.10 10.72 -5.15
N ILE A 157 3.01 10.58 -4.20
CA ILE A 157 2.72 10.80 -2.80
C ILE A 157 2.96 12.27 -2.49
N GLU A 158 1.92 12.96 -2.06
CA GLU A 158 2.03 14.32 -1.53
C GLU A 158 2.44 14.22 -0.06
N GLY A 159 3.66 14.64 0.25
CA GLY A 159 4.16 14.66 1.61
C GLY A 159 3.39 15.65 2.47
N VAL A 160 2.88 15.18 3.59
CA VAL A 160 2.21 16.00 4.59
C VAL A 160 2.92 15.78 5.92
N PRO A 161 3.99 16.54 6.25
CA PRO A 161 4.80 16.29 7.44
C PRO A 161 3.95 16.48 8.70
N LYS A 162 3.39 15.39 9.20
CA LYS A 162 2.51 15.33 10.38
C LYS A 162 3.10 14.56 11.53
N VAL A 163 4.04 13.65 11.23
CA VAL A 163 4.68 12.82 12.24
C VAL A 163 6.18 13.03 12.21
N GLN A 164 6.79 13.08 13.39
CA GLN A 164 8.24 13.07 13.55
C GLN A 164 8.60 11.75 14.21
N SER A 165 9.35 10.93 13.52
CA SER A 165 9.80 9.64 14.03
C SER A 165 11.13 9.25 13.39
N ASN A 166 12.09 8.88 14.23
CA ASN A 166 13.37 8.32 13.82
C ASN A 166 13.38 6.79 13.93
N ALA A 167 12.23 6.18 14.19
CA ALA A 167 12.09 4.74 14.28
C ALA A 167 12.48 4.04 12.98
N ARG A 168 13.13 2.89 13.11
CA ARG A 168 13.33 1.98 11.98
C ARG A 168 11.97 1.44 11.55
N ARG A 169 11.68 1.52 10.26
CA ARG A 169 10.40 1.11 9.69
C ARG A 169 10.48 -0.33 9.18
N TRP A 170 9.44 -1.10 9.51
CA TRP A 170 9.31 -2.53 9.16
C TRP A 170 7.92 -2.79 8.61
N VAL A 171 7.81 -3.68 7.63
CA VAL A 171 6.53 -4.12 7.08
C VAL A 171 6.47 -5.65 7.16
N LEU A 172 5.43 -6.17 7.83
CA LEU A 172 5.21 -7.61 7.93
C LEU A 172 4.27 -8.07 6.82
N VAL A 173 4.69 -9.10 6.08
CA VAL A 173 3.97 -9.65 4.93
C VAL A 173 3.86 -11.17 4.97
N ASN A 174 2.84 -11.73 4.32
CA ASN A 174 2.69 -13.16 4.10
C ASN A 174 1.90 -13.46 2.81
N GLY A 175 1.55 -14.70 2.56
CA GLY A 175 0.82 -15.15 1.38
C GLY A 175 -0.64 -14.64 1.26
N VAL A 176 -1.14 -13.82 2.18
CA VAL A 176 -2.44 -13.12 2.07
C VAL A 176 -2.27 -11.75 1.43
N VAL A 177 -1.08 -11.15 1.53
CA VAL A 177 -0.78 -9.81 1.00
C VAL A 177 -0.91 -9.83 -0.52
N TYR A 178 -1.79 -8.95 -1.05
CA TYR A 178 -2.22 -8.96 -2.45
C TYR A 178 -2.59 -7.56 -2.92
N SER A 179 -2.58 -7.29 -4.24
CA SER A 179 -3.07 -6.05 -4.85
C SER A 179 -2.43 -4.79 -4.22
N GLY A 180 -3.19 -3.79 -3.78
CA GLY A 180 -2.66 -2.56 -3.15
C GLY A 180 -1.74 -2.80 -1.94
N ALA A 181 -1.93 -3.90 -1.19
CA ALA A 181 -1.00 -4.25 -0.11
C ALA A 181 0.34 -4.78 -0.64
N GLU A 182 0.32 -5.48 -1.77
CA GLU A 182 1.53 -5.86 -2.51
C GLU A 182 2.24 -4.62 -3.06
N ALA A 183 1.50 -3.66 -3.62
CA ALA A 183 2.04 -2.41 -4.13
C ALA A 183 2.79 -1.64 -3.02
N PHE A 184 2.22 -1.56 -1.82
CA PHE A 184 2.89 -0.97 -0.66
C PHE A 184 4.17 -1.73 -0.27
N ALA A 185 4.14 -3.05 -0.22
CA ALA A 185 5.32 -3.87 0.09
C ALA A 185 6.42 -3.67 -0.95
N CYS A 186 6.05 -3.61 -2.25
CA CYS A 186 6.98 -3.33 -3.35
C CYS A 186 7.55 -1.92 -3.26
N PHE A 187 6.73 -0.91 -2.98
CA PHE A 187 7.18 0.46 -2.74
C PHE A 187 8.22 0.51 -1.62
N CYS A 188 7.94 -0.11 -0.48
CA CYS A 188 8.86 -0.14 0.66
C CYS A 188 10.21 -0.74 0.29
N LYS A 189 10.22 -1.84 -0.44
CA LYS A 189 11.43 -2.54 -0.87
C LYS A 189 12.20 -1.75 -1.92
N ALA A 190 11.51 -1.22 -2.93
CA ALA A 190 12.14 -0.52 -4.05
C ALA A 190 12.80 0.80 -3.62
N ASN A 191 12.17 1.51 -2.68
CA ASN A 191 12.64 2.81 -2.21
C ASN A 191 13.46 2.73 -0.91
N GLY A 192 13.64 1.55 -0.32
CA GLY A 192 14.28 1.41 1.00
C GLY A 192 13.51 2.13 2.12
N TRP A 193 12.20 2.37 1.92
CA TRP A 193 11.37 3.10 2.85
C TRP A 193 11.16 2.34 4.16
N ALA A 194 11.01 1.02 4.06
CA ALA A 194 10.95 0.11 5.20
C ALA A 194 11.61 -1.24 4.86
N THR A 195 12.03 -1.96 5.89
CA THR A 195 12.47 -3.35 5.73
C THR A 195 11.26 -4.26 5.69
N VAL A 196 11.10 -5.03 4.61
CA VAL A 196 10.01 -5.99 4.45
C VAL A 196 10.42 -7.33 5.04
N ILE A 197 9.59 -7.89 5.94
CA ILE A 197 9.83 -9.15 6.63
C ILE A 197 8.62 -10.07 6.48
N GLY A 198 8.86 -11.33 6.20
CA GLY A 198 7.81 -12.34 6.13
C GLY A 198 8.07 -13.41 5.09
N THR A 199 6.99 -13.94 4.54
CA THR A 199 7.03 -14.94 3.46
C THR A 199 6.64 -14.30 2.13
N HIS A 200 6.67 -15.08 1.05
CA HIS A 200 6.17 -14.62 -0.25
C HIS A 200 4.73 -14.13 -0.14
N THR A 201 4.47 -13.02 -0.79
CA THR A 201 3.15 -12.43 -0.95
C THR A 201 2.35 -13.14 -2.05
N ALA A 202 1.07 -12.82 -2.20
CA ALA A 202 0.23 -13.44 -3.23
C ALA A 202 0.39 -12.78 -4.61
N GLY A 203 1.06 -11.61 -4.68
CA GLY A 203 1.36 -10.93 -5.94
C GLY A 203 0.32 -9.91 -6.36
N ASP A 204 0.25 -9.70 -7.69
CA ASP A 204 -0.71 -8.79 -8.34
C ASP A 204 -0.52 -7.31 -7.98
N VAL A 205 0.70 -6.83 -8.16
CA VAL A 205 1.01 -5.39 -8.08
C VAL A 205 0.34 -4.62 -9.22
N VAL A 206 -0.01 -5.32 -10.29
CA VAL A 206 -0.64 -4.72 -11.46
C VAL A 206 -2.12 -4.50 -11.14
N THR A 207 -2.42 -3.31 -10.65
CA THR A 207 -3.80 -2.84 -10.57
C THR A 207 -4.41 -2.83 -11.96
N PHE A 208 -5.47 -3.56 -12.17
CA PHE A 208 -6.34 -3.32 -13.30
C PHE A 208 -7.76 -3.09 -12.78
N ASP A 209 -8.31 -1.97 -13.13
CA ASP A 209 -9.75 -1.79 -13.02
C ASP A 209 -10.40 -2.42 -14.26
N PRO A 210 -11.38 -3.31 -14.09
CA PRO A 210 -12.04 -3.94 -15.23
C PRO A 210 -12.76 -2.88 -16.06
N ALA A 211 -12.35 -2.72 -17.32
CA ALA A 211 -13.08 -1.89 -18.26
C ALA A 211 -14.39 -2.60 -18.62
N LEU A 212 -15.53 -2.03 -18.24
CA LEU A 212 -16.83 -2.51 -18.65
C LEU A 212 -17.08 -2.17 -20.11
N LEU A 213 -17.22 -3.18 -20.96
CA LEU A 213 -17.60 -3.05 -22.35
C LEU A 213 -19.07 -3.45 -22.52
N LEU A 214 -19.88 -2.52 -22.99
CA LEU A 214 -21.22 -2.86 -23.50
C LEU A 214 -21.02 -3.63 -24.81
N LEU A 215 -21.40 -4.88 -24.82
CA LEU A 215 -21.48 -5.66 -26.05
C LEU A 215 -22.70 -5.22 -26.86
N PRO A 216 -22.57 -5.07 -28.19
CA PRO A 216 -23.74 -4.84 -29.02
C PRO A 216 -24.70 -5.98 -28.86
N THR A 217 -25.98 -5.66 -28.58
CA THR A 217 -27.09 -6.62 -28.49
C THR A 217 -27.55 -7.02 -29.88
#